data_eb26027e067965e64f268685e514efc6
#
_entry.id   eb26027e067965e64f268685e514efc6
#
_cell.length_a   1.000
_cell.length_b   1.000
_cell.length_c   1.000
_cell.angle_alpha   90.00
_cell.angle_beta   90.00
_cell.angle_gamma   90.00
#
_symmetry.space_group_name_H-M   'P 1'
#
loop_
_entity.id
_entity.type
_entity.pdbx_description
1 polymer ?
#
loop_
_entity_poly.entity_id
_entity_poly.type
_entity_poly.pdbx_seq_one_letter_code
_entity_poly.pdbx_strand_id
1 'polypeptide(L)'
;MRKLNYYIYTLCFLSLFIGCGEKQLNKPVAINSNPPGLVSNVKVVNENGKAVITYSLPSDEDLSYIKADYETSPGISTEVLASRHTNTLTVDGFGDTLSHIVKLFSVNSSGVESSAVEVTVNPKTPGYILAARSLKIEPTFGGFTLNCKNPTGDDLAVIPMVDTSGNGNWVQTIGMDNVYSNDTVIAAAIHNQPSVRRKFAFTVRDKWQHYSDTLIVGLTPVFEQKLDKSTWATITLPNDAQILNNGGWCYEYYMWDGNEHPGWPQTYFTVESATTPQTATIDLGSAHTFSRFKINPYLEVGNFYYVRGNPKDFEIWGSNSPDLSDPEPDILSDPTWTKLGTFHVVKPSGSPSQTETSADQASAYNGWEFDFPTGLSAYRYIRIRQLSNWQGTYFICISELTLWGD
;
A
#
# COMPACT_ATOMS: atom_id res chain seq x y z
N MET A 1 -62.90 30.08 28.07
CA MET A 1 -61.95 29.10 27.50
C MET A 1 -60.70 29.73 26.86
N ARG A 2 -60.74 30.84 26.11
CA ARG A 2 -59.59 31.47 25.48
C ARG A 2 -58.51 32.02 26.46
N LYS A 3 -58.90 32.56 27.63
CA LYS A 3 -57.96 33.11 28.61
C LYS A 3 -57.21 32.04 29.40
N LEU A 4 -57.79 30.87 29.63
CA LEU A 4 -57.16 29.76 30.34
C LEU A 4 -56.02 29.14 29.52
N ASN A 5 -56.16 29.07 28.18
CA ASN A 5 -55.06 28.58 27.34
C ASN A 5 -53.86 29.51 27.33
N TYR A 6 -54.01 30.82 27.45
CA TYR A 6 -52.89 31.77 27.52
C TYR A 6 -52.05 31.56 28.80
N TYR A 7 -52.66 31.29 29.93
CA TYR A 7 -51.96 31.01 31.16
C TYR A 7 -51.25 29.68 31.15
N ILE A 8 -51.76 28.67 30.46
CA ILE A 8 -51.11 27.37 30.26
C ILE A 8 -49.86 27.53 29.38
N TYR A 9 -49.95 28.28 28.28
CA TYR A 9 -48.79 28.54 27.41
C TYR A 9 -47.71 29.38 28.09
N THR A 10 -48.10 30.36 28.92
CA THR A 10 -47.17 31.18 29.67
C THR A 10 -46.47 30.36 30.78
N LEU A 11 -47.21 29.45 31.44
CA LEU A 11 -46.63 28.55 32.46
C LEU A 11 -45.68 27.50 31.84
N CYS A 12 -46.02 26.94 30.66
CA CYS A 12 -45.11 26.05 29.91
C CYS A 12 -43.89 26.77 29.39
N PHE A 13 -43.98 28.06 29.04
CA PHE A 13 -42.79 28.81 28.57
C PHE A 13 -41.86 29.20 29.75
N LEU A 14 -42.40 29.40 30.99
CA LEU A 14 -41.61 29.67 32.13
C LEU A 14 -40.88 28.41 32.67
N SER A 15 -41.39 27.21 32.43
CA SER A 15 -40.75 25.97 32.88
C SER A 15 -39.55 25.54 31.97
N LEU A 16 -39.37 26.18 30.82
CA LEU A 16 -38.23 25.91 29.94
C LEU A 16 -36.93 26.61 30.38
N PHE A 17 -36.98 27.48 31.38
CA PHE A 17 -35.80 28.15 31.93
C PHE A 17 -35.25 27.52 33.23
N ILE A 18 -35.79 26.38 33.67
CA ILE A 18 -35.12 25.57 34.68
C ILE A 18 -34.03 24.78 33.93
N GLY A 19 -32.97 25.48 33.51
CA GLY A 19 -31.77 24.90 32.99
C GLY A 19 -31.24 23.91 34.03
N CYS A 20 -31.04 22.68 33.62
CA CYS A 20 -30.21 21.72 34.34
C CYS A 20 -28.93 22.45 34.73
N GLY A 21 -28.70 22.71 35.98
CA GLY A 21 -27.40 23.11 36.48
C GLY A 21 -26.45 21.95 36.12
N GLU A 22 -25.62 22.14 35.09
CA GLU A 22 -24.52 21.25 34.85
C GLU A 22 -23.72 21.14 36.12
N LYS A 23 -23.76 19.99 36.78
CA LYS A 23 -22.76 19.67 37.77
C LYS A 23 -21.43 19.84 37.06
N GLN A 24 -20.67 20.88 37.39
CA GLN A 24 -19.28 20.98 36.96
C GLN A 24 -18.56 19.74 37.50
N LEU A 25 -18.50 18.71 36.66
CA LEU A 25 -17.76 17.46 36.92
C LEU A 25 -16.25 17.71 36.97
N ASN A 26 -15.79 18.86 36.51
CA ASN A 26 -14.43 19.35 36.61
C ASN A 26 -14.44 20.60 37.51
N LYS A 27 -14.32 20.42 38.81
CA LYS A 27 -13.80 21.54 39.63
C LYS A 27 -12.40 21.84 39.09
N PRO A 28 -12.06 23.11 38.83
CA PRO A 28 -10.69 23.47 38.55
C PRO A 28 -9.83 22.88 39.68
N VAL A 29 -8.83 22.11 39.34
CA VAL A 29 -7.81 21.69 40.29
C VAL A 29 -7.27 22.97 40.92
N ALA A 30 -7.07 23.02 42.23
CA ALA A 30 -6.55 24.20 42.90
C ALA A 30 -5.29 24.65 42.14
N ILE A 31 -5.27 25.91 41.71
CA ILE A 31 -4.15 26.46 40.94
C ILE A 31 -2.92 26.41 41.83
N ASN A 32 -1.96 25.55 41.46
CA ASN A 32 -0.65 25.52 42.07
C ASN A 32 0.34 26.27 41.19
N SER A 33 0.80 27.42 41.60
CA SER A 33 1.79 28.23 40.87
C SER A 33 3.24 27.82 41.16
N ASN A 34 3.46 26.88 42.07
CA ASN A 34 4.81 26.39 42.36
C ASN A 34 5.24 25.38 41.30
N PRO A 35 6.45 25.51 40.73
CA PRO A 35 7.00 24.51 39.80
C PRO A 35 7.17 23.17 40.51
N PRO A 36 6.89 22.05 39.83
CA PRO A 36 7.20 20.72 40.36
C PRO A 36 8.70 20.47 40.44
N GLY A 37 9.10 19.42 41.15
CA GLY A 37 10.48 18.97 41.25
C GLY A 37 11.03 18.52 39.88
N LEU A 38 12.36 18.43 39.77
CA LEU A 38 13.04 18.06 38.58
C LEU A 38 13.01 16.53 38.38
N VAL A 39 13.05 16.07 37.12
CA VAL A 39 13.39 14.68 36.82
C VAL A 39 14.83 14.40 37.25
N SER A 40 15.12 13.15 37.65
CA SER A 40 16.44 12.74 38.11
C SER A 40 16.83 11.40 37.52
N ASN A 41 18.09 10.96 37.75
CA ASN A 41 18.62 9.67 37.26
C ASN A 41 18.41 9.45 35.78
N VAL A 42 18.59 10.51 34.99
CA VAL A 42 18.35 10.47 33.52
C VAL A 42 19.38 9.57 32.82
N LYS A 43 18.89 8.66 31.98
CA LYS A 43 19.70 7.78 31.11
C LYS A 43 19.22 7.88 29.69
N VAL A 44 20.14 7.82 28.74
CA VAL A 44 19.86 7.91 27.31
C VAL A 44 20.30 6.64 26.61
N VAL A 45 19.44 6.10 25.77
CA VAL A 45 19.75 5.03 24.80
C VAL A 45 19.57 5.59 23.41
N ASN A 46 20.67 5.79 22.68
CA ASN A 46 20.63 6.32 21.32
C ASN A 46 20.30 5.22 20.32
N GLU A 47 19.33 5.50 19.45
CA GLU A 47 18.85 4.63 18.38
C GLU A 47 18.92 5.35 17.02
N ASN A 48 18.49 4.69 15.95
CA ASN A 48 18.53 5.25 14.61
C ASN A 48 17.50 6.39 14.46
N GLY A 49 18.00 7.63 14.27
CA GLY A 49 17.16 8.82 14.13
C GLY A 49 16.36 9.22 15.37
N LYS A 50 16.61 8.57 16.52
CA LYS A 50 15.89 8.79 17.78
C LYS A 50 16.71 8.44 19.00
N ALA A 51 16.20 8.81 20.20
CA ALA A 51 16.75 8.35 21.46
C ALA A 51 15.63 8.05 22.47
N VAL A 52 15.82 7.03 23.28
CA VAL A 52 14.96 6.70 24.42
C VAL A 52 15.60 7.25 25.68
N ILE A 53 14.86 8.10 26.39
CA ILE A 53 15.29 8.74 27.63
C ILE A 53 14.49 8.15 28.77
N THR A 54 15.19 7.59 29.77
CA THR A 54 14.58 7.11 31.01
C THR A 54 14.98 8.00 32.17
N TYR A 55 14.06 8.19 33.11
CA TYR A 55 14.27 9.10 34.24
C TYR A 55 13.50 8.63 35.49
N SER A 56 13.81 9.21 36.65
CA SER A 56 12.99 9.11 37.85
C SER A 56 12.08 10.33 37.93
N LEU A 57 10.79 10.08 38.14
CA LEU A 57 9.79 11.15 38.35
C LEU A 57 10.00 11.87 39.67
N PRO A 58 9.72 13.17 39.77
CA PRO A 58 9.62 13.86 41.05
C PRO A 58 8.41 13.35 41.85
N SER A 59 8.41 13.60 43.19
CA SER A 59 7.40 13.08 44.11
C SER A 59 6.18 13.99 44.27
N ASP A 60 6.03 15.00 43.41
CA ASP A 60 4.94 15.97 43.49
C ASP A 60 3.60 15.30 43.18
N GLU A 61 2.62 15.43 44.10
CA GLU A 61 1.31 14.80 43.96
C GLU A 61 0.50 15.36 42.79
N ASP A 62 0.74 16.62 42.43
CA ASP A 62 0.09 17.32 41.31
C ASP A 62 0.86 17.26 39.98
N LEU A 63 1.94 16.45 39.90
CA LEU A 63 2.63 16.19 38.66
C LEU A 63 1.64 15.67 37.61
N SER A 64 1.63 16.26 36.41
CA SER A 64 0.75 15.90 35.30
C SER A 64 1.46 15.09 34.22
N TYR A 65 2.57 15.61 33.71
CA TYR A 65 3.36 14.98 32.68
C TYR A 65 4.82 15.46 32.69
N ILE A 66 5.66 14.77 31.94
CA ILE A 66 7.00 15.20 31.57
C ILE A 66 6.97 15.67 30.15
N LYS A 67 7.55 16.82 29.85
CA LYS A 67 7.71 17.40 28.50
C LYS A 67 9.18 17.35 28.11
N ALA A 68 9.46 16.97 26.88
CA ALA A 68 10.77 17.08 26.26
C ALA A 68 10.69 18.07 25.10
N ASP A 69 11.46 19.16 25.15
CA ASP A 69 11.62 20.13 24.06
C ASP A 69 12.98 19.94 23.42
N TYR A 70 13.01 19.84 22.08
CA TYR A 70 14.24 19.66 21.33
C TYR A 70 14.09 20.13 19.88
N GLU A 71 15.21 20.27 19.18
CA GLU A 71 15.21 20.54 17.74
C GLU A 71 15.54 19.27 16.96
N THR A 72 14.71 18.94 15.97
CA THR A 72 14.95 17.81 15.03
C THR A 72 15.90 18.21 13.89
N SER A 73 15.89 19.52 13.57
CA SER A 73 16.80 20.18 12.64
C SER A 73 16.95 21.65 13.06
N PRO A 74 17.99 22.36 12.65
CA PRO A 74 18.18 23.75 13.04
C PRO A 74 16.93 24.62 12.78
N GLY A 75 16.39 25.17 13.88
CA GLY A 75 15.18 26.02 13.84
C GLY A 75 13.84 25.26 13.75
N ILE A 76 13.84 23.95 13.78
CA ILE A 76 12.60 23.14 13.85
C ILE A 76 12.48 22.52 15.24
N SER A 77 11.75 23.21 16.10
CA SER A 77 11.48 22.74 17.47
C SER A 77 10.32 21.74 17.48
N THR A 78 10.44 20.73 18.31
CA THR A 78 9.47 19.67 18.54
C THR A 78 9.34 19.39 20.02
N GLU A 79 8.15 19.01 20.46
CA GLU A 79 7.90 18.57 21.82
C GLU A 79 7.33 17.15 21.87
N VAL A 80 7.68 16.42 22.92
CA VAL A 80 7.10 15.11 23.25
C VAL A 80 6.66 15.11 24.69
N LEU A 81 5.45 14.57 24.93
CA LEU A 81 4.85 14.49 26.24
C LEU A 81 4.80 13.04 26.72
N ALA A 82 5.15 12.82 27.99
CA ALA A 82 5.06 11.53 28.64
C ALA A 82 4.22 11.64 29.92
N SER A 83 3.24 10.76 30.10
CA SER A 83 2.38 10.72 31.26
C SER A 83 3.18 10.57 32.57
N ARG A 84 2.67 11.13 33.66
CA ARG A 84 3.19 10.90 35.02
C ARG A 84 3.23 9.43 35.45
N HIS A 85 2.66 8.52 34.67
CA HIS A 85 2.64 7.09 34.95
C HIS A 85 3.73 6.32 34.19
N THR A 86 4.57 7.02 33.42
CA THR A 86 5.72 6.44 32.73
C THR A 86 7.01 7.18 33.08
N ASN A 87 8.09 6.46 33.17
CA ASN A 87 9.42 6.98 33.46
C ASN A 87 10.33 6.96 32.20
N THR A 88 9.74 6.90 31.02
CA THR A 88 10.45 6.87 29.75
C THR A 88 9.70 7.71 28.71
N LEU A 89 10.45 8.35 27.81
CA LEU A 89 9.97 9.00 26.60
C LEU A 89 10.95 8.77 25.46
N THR A 90 10.43 8.85 24.23
CA THR A 90 11.24 8.74 23.02
C THR A 90 11.23 10.09 22.32
N VAL A 91 12.42 10.63 22.05
CA VAL A 91 12.62 11.78 21.16
C VAL A 91 13.04 11.25 19.80
N ASP A 92 12.33 11.62 18.74
CA ASP A 92 12.56 11.10 17.37
C ASP A 92 12.58 12.24 16.34
N GLY A 93 12.86 11.90 15.09
CA GLY A 93 12.90 12.86 14.00
C GLY A 93 14.25 13.54 13.81
N PHE A 94 15.35 12.99 14.36
CA PHE A 94 16.68 13.50 14.08
C PHE A 94 17.14 13.07 12.68
N GLY A 95 17.45 14.08 11.85
CA GLY A 95 17.89 13.85 10.45
C GLY A 95 19.39 13.51 10.32
N ASP A 96 20.16 13.54 11.40
CA ASP A 96 21.62 13.37 11.38
C ASP A 96 22.12 12.54 12.57
N THR A 97 23.44 12.51 12.76
CA THR A 97 24.14 11.82 13.86
C THR A 97 24.86 12.79 14.79
N LEU A 98 24.51 14.08 14.72
CA LEU A 98 25.11 15.11 15.56
C LEU A 98 24.59 15.01 17.00
N SER A 99 25.25 15.74 17.91
CA SER A 99 24.78 15.90 19.29
C SER A 99 23.64 16.91 19.33
N HIS A 100 22.51 16.52 19.92
CA HIS A 100 21.36 17.39 20.14
C HIS A 100 21.11 17.55 21.65
N ILE A 101 20.65 18.74 22.04
CA ILE A 101 20.21 19.00 23.42
C ILE A 101 18.71 18.82 23.50
N VAL A 102 18.28 17.99 24.43
CA VAL A 102 16.88 17.78 24.81
C VAL A 102 16.66 18.40 26.18
N LYS A 103 15.65 19.25 26.34
CA LYS A 103 15.26 19.88 27.59
C LYS A 103 14.07 19.18 28.18
N LEU A 104 14.22 18.57 29.34
CA LEU A 104 13.15 17.89 30.06
C LEU A 104 12.54 18.83 31.10
N PHE A 105 11.23 18.91 31.15
CA PHE A 105 10.45 19.67 32.12
C PHE A 105 9.45 18.76 32.82
N SER A 106 9.32 18.88 34.12
CA SER A 106 8.17 18.36 34.84
C SER A 106 7.07 19.43 34.81
N VAL A 107 5.83 19.02 34.52
CA VAL A 107 4.68 19.95 34.42
C VAL A 107 3.58 19.52 35.38
N ASN A 108 3.09 20.46 36.22
CA ASN A 108 2.01 20.17 37.15
C ASN A 108 0.61 20.28 36.50
N SER A 109 -0.43 19.95 37.24
CA SER A 109 -1.82 20.01 36.77
C SER A 109 -2.32 21.42 36.46
N SER A 110 -1.61 22.46 36.89
CA SER A 110 -1.87 23.87 36.58
C SER A 110 -1.10 24.38 35.38
N GLY A 111 -0.29 23.53 34.71
CA GLY A 111 0.50 23.88 33.52
C GLY A 111 1.82 24.62 33.86
N VAL A 112 2.24 24.62 35.14
CA VAL A 112 3.50 25.25 35.54
C VAL A 112 4.65 24.29 35.33
N GLU A 113 5.70 24.75 34.65
CA GLU A 113 6.89 23.96 34.30
C GLU A 113 7.99 24.12 35.33
N SER A 114 8.75 23.06 35.56
CA SER A 114 9.99 23.12 36.33
C SER A 114 11.10 23.85 35.55
N SER A 115 12.25 24.07 36.16
CA SER A 115 13.47 24.36 35.44
C SER A 115 13.84 23.18 34.52
N ALA A 116 14.48 23.48 33.39
CA ALA A 116 14.91 22.45 32.42
C ALA A 116 16.02 21.56 33.02
N VAL A 117 15.92 20.25 32.73
CA VAL A 117 17.04 19.30 32.84
C VAL A 117 17.55 19.04 31.45
N GLU A 118 18.75 19.53 31.14
CA GLU A 118 19.34 19.35 29.79
C GLU A 118 20.02 17.97 29.69
N VAL A 119 19.73 17.30 28.57
CA VAL A 119 20.23 15.98 28.26
C VAL A 119 20.79 15.98 26.84
N THR A 120 22.01 15.46 26.67
CA THR A 120 22.60 15.29 25.35
C THR A 120 22.21 13.93 24.77
N VAL A 121 21.69 13.93 23.54
CA VAL A 121 21.43 12.72 22.75
C VAL A 121 22.34 12.71 21.52
N ASN A 122 22.78 11.53 21.10
CA ASN A 122 23.63 11.31 19.94
C ASN A 122 22.97 10.24 19.06
N PRO A 123 21.99 10.59 18.24
CA PRO A 123 21.25 9.62 17.43
C PRO A 123 22.19 8.83 16.50
N LYS A 124 21.87 7.56 16.27
CA LYS A 124 22.55 6.76 15.25
C LYS A 124 22.00 7.13 13.87
N THR A 125 22.71 6.68 12.82
CA THR A 125 22.31 6.93 11.42
C THR A 125 20.82 6.71 11.20
N PRO A 126 20.06 7.70 10.73
CA PRO A 126 18.61 7.60 10.50
C PRO A 126 18.24 6.54 9.46
N GLY A 127 17.03 5.98 9.57
CA GLY A 127 16.55 4.91 8.72
C GLY A 127 16.55 5.25 7.23
N TYR A 128 16.16 6.48 6.85
CA TYR A 128 16.15 6.91 5.45
C TYR A 128 17.57 6.91 4.82
N ILE A 129 18.61 7.22 5.58
CA ILE A 129 20.01 7.13 5.10
C ILE A 129 20.43 5.67 4.96
N LEU A 130 20.04 4.79 5.91
CA LEU A 130 20.32 3.36 5.82
C LEU A 130 19.64 2.73 4.60
N ALA A 131 18.39 3.08 4.35
CA ALA A 131 17.66 2.63 3.18
C ALA A 131 18.32 3.10 1.89
N ALA A 132 18.66 4.39 1.78
CA ALA A 132 19.31 4.95 0.60
C ALA A 132 20.67 4.28 0.30
N ARG A 133 21.49 3.99 1.32
CA ARG A 133 22.77 3.29 1.17
C ARG A 133 22.63 1.85 0.65
N SER A 134 21.48 1.23 0.88
CA SER A 134 21.19 -0.13 0.44
C SER A 134 20.40 -0.21 -0.87
N LEU A 135 20.02 0.95 -1.44
CA LEU A 135 19.18 1.02 -2.62
C LEU A 135 19.87 0.43 -3.85
N LYS A 136 19.23 -0.54 -4.47
CA LYS A 136 19.65 -1.19 -5.71
C LYS A 136 18.59 -0.95 -6.77
N ILE A 137 19.04 -0.61 -7.96
CA ILE A 137 18.21 -0.34 -9.13
C ILE A 137 18.69 -1.25 -10.26
N GLU A 138 17.79 -2.04 -10.80
CA GLU A 138 18.10 -2.96 -11.89
C GLU A 138 17.09 -2.76 -13.03
N PRO A 139 17.55 -2.78 -14.31
CA PRO A 139 16.62 -2.67 -15.44
C PRO A 139 15.73 -3.90 -15.49
N THR A 140 14.45 -3.68 -15.82
CA THR A 140 13.47 -4.71 -16.12
C THR A 140 12.67 -4.33 -17.37
N PHE A 141 11.73 -5.16 -17.77
CA PHE A 141 10.82 -4.88 -18.88
C PHE A 141 10.04 -3.59 -18.63
N GLY A 142 10.05 -2.70 -19.61
CA GLY A 142 9.37 -1.42 -19.54
C GLY A 142 9.83 -0.48 -18.43
N GLY A 143 10.98 -0.75 -17.75
CA GLY A 143 11.40 0.09 -16.65
C GLY A 143 12.56 -0.46 -15.82
N PHE A 144 12.40 -0.43 -14.50
CA PHE A 144 13.40 -0.88 -13.55
C PHE A 144 12.74 -1.38 -12.26
N THR A 145 13.44 -2.25 -11.54
CA THR A 145 13.11 -2.62 -10.17
C THR A 145 13.95 -1.79 -9.21
N LEU A 146 13.37 -1.44 -8.07
CA LEU A 146 14.07 -0.88 -6.93
C LEU A 146 13.93 -1.80 -5.72
N ASN A 147 15.00 -1.91 -4.96
CA ASN A 147 15.03 -2.69 -3.73
C ASN A 147 15.94 -2.02 -2.71
N CYS A 148 15.47 -1.83 -1.48
CA CYS A 148 16.30 -1.35 -0.38
C CYS A 148 15.86 -1.98 0.95
N LYS A 149 16.80 -1.96 1.93
CA LYS A 149 16.55 -2.42 3.29
C LYS A 149 16.08 -1.25 4.14
N ASN A 150 15.02 -1.46 4.91
CA ASN A 150 14.54 -0.53 5.92
C ASN A 150 14.60 -1.20 7.31
N PRO A 151 15.80 -1.36 7.90
CA PRO A 151 15.99 -2.14 9.12
C PRO A 151 15.34 -1.52 10.36
N THR A 152 14.93 -0.25 10.27
CA THR A 152 14.27 0.48 11.35
C THR A 152 12.75 0.37 11.29
N GLY A 153 12.18 -0.07 10.15
CA GLY A 153 10.73 -0.09 9.92
C GLY A 153 10.11 1.31 9.90
N ASP A 154 10.88 2.32 9.53
CA ASP A 154 10.41 3.71 9.45
C ASP A 154 9.46 3.88 8.24
N ASP A 155 8.52 4.82 8.35
CA ASP A 155 7.69 5.25 7.21
C ASP A 155 8.54 6.02 6.21
N LEU A 156 8.92 5.37 5.11
CA LEU A 156 9.79 5.91 4.08
C LEU A 156 9.08 6.07 2.74
N ALA A 157 9.57 7.01 1.94
CA ALA A 157 9.23 7.17 0.54
C ALA A 157 10.50 7.12 -0.31
N VAL A 158 10.57 6.17 -1.26
CA VAL A 158 11.57 6.20 -2.33
C VAL A 158 10.98 6.99 -3.48
N ILE A 159 11.68 8.05 -3.90
CA ILE A 159 11.23 9.02 -4.90
C ILE A 159 12.05 8.82 -6.17
N PRO A 160 11.53 8.15 -7.20
CA PRO A 160 12.18 8.01 -8.50
C PRO A 160 11.96 9.25 -9.35
N MET A 161 12.98 9.67 -10.11
CA MET A 161 12.93 10.77 -11.06
C MET A 161 13.75 10.42 -12.30
N VAL A 162 13.48 11.05 -13.42
CA VAL A 162 14.22 10.85 -14.67
C VAL A 162 14.66 12.19 -15.28
N ASP A 163 15.86 12.20 -15.84
CA ASP A 163 16.34 13.30 -16.69
C ASP A 163 15.91 13.03 -18.16
N THR A 164 14.76 13.56 -18.54
CA THR A 164 14.20 13.35 -19.87
C THR A 164 14.92 14.16 -20.96
N SER A 165 15.56 15.24 -20.58
CA SER A 165 16.21 16.21 -21.50
C SER A 165 17.74 16.06 -21.55
N GLY A 166 18.33 15.27 -20.63
CA GLY A 166 19.76 15.09 -20.52
C GLY A 166 20.54 16.30 -19.95
N ASN A 167 19.82 17.28 -19.39
CA ASN A 167 20.38 18.52 -18.87
C ASN A 167 20.40 18.62 -17.33
N GLY A 168 20.04 17.53 -16.64
CA GLY A 168 19.98 17.48 -15.19
C GLY A 168 18.65 17.99 -14.59
N ASN A 169 17.63 18.18 -15.40
CA ASN A 169 16.29 18.52 -14.91
C ASN A 169 15.51 17.23 -14.56
N TRP A 170 15.38 16.97 -13.26
CA TRP A 170 14.76 15.78 -12.72
C TRP A 170 13.25 15.93 -12.61
N VAL A 171 12.50 15.03 -13.25
CA VAL A 171 11.04 15.02 -13.26
C VAL A 171 10.50 13.61 -13.00
N GLN A 172 9.30 13.51 -12.47
CA GLN A 172 8.53 12.26 -12.45
C GLN A 172 7.69 12.19 -13.73
N THR A 173 7.73 11.05 -14.41
CA THR A 173 6.89 10.78 -15.59
C THR A 173 5.79 9.76 -15.23
N ILE A 174 4.89 9.50 -16.17
CA ILE A 174 3.81 8.52 -15.99
C ILE A 174 4.40 7.18 -15.54
N GLY A 175 3.83 6.60 -14.50
CA GLY A 175 4.28 5.34 -13.91
C GLY A 175 5.45 5.48 -12.92
N MET A 176 5.97 6.68 -12.68
CA MET A 176 7.03 6.93 -11.70
C MET A 176 6.48 7.51 -10.40
N ASP A 177 5.57 6.79 -9.76
CA ASP A 177 5.03 7.20 -8.47
C ASP A 177 6.05 6.98 -7.34
N ASN A 178 5.87 7.73 -6.25
CA ASN A 178 6.64 7.49 -5.04
C ASN A 178 6.28 6.14 -4.43
N VAL A 179 7.28 5.38 -4.01
CA VAL A 179 7.09 4.11 -3.33
C VAL A 179 7.11 4.33 -1.82
N TYR A 180 5.95 4.23 -1.19
CA TYR A 180 5.77 4.40 0.25
C TYR A 180 5.72 3.02 0.93
N SER A 181 6.53 2.81 1.96
CA SER A 181 6.49 1.58 2.76
C SER A 181 7.18 1.77 4.10
N ASN A 182 6.76 0.99 5.10
CA ASN A 182 7.45 0.77 6.37
C ASN A 182 7.92 -0.68 6.53
N ASP A 183 7.81 -1.48 5.50
CA ASP A 183 8.34 -2.84 5.50
C ASP A 183 9.86 -2.84 5.68
N THR A 184 10.39 -3.90 6.27
CA THR A 184 11.84 -4.07 6.47
C THR A 184 12.63 -4.21 5.17
N VAL A 185 11.96 -4.55 4.07
CA VAL A 185 12.45 -4.53 2.70
C VAL A 185 11.45 -3.79 1.84
N ILE A 186 11.89 -2.71 1.21
CA ILE A 186 11.08 -1.94 0.26
C ILE A 186 11.48 -2.40 -1.13
N ALA A 187 10.52 -2.96 -1.87
CA ALA A 187 10.73 -3.43 -3.24
C ALA A 187 9.57 -2.98 -4.12
N ALA A 188 9.87 -2.51 -5.33
CA ALA A 188 8.87 -2.13 -6.32
C ALA A 188 9.43 -2.30 -7.73
N ALA A 189 8.52 -2.52 -8.70
CA ALA A 189 8.79 -2.39 -10.12
C ALA A 189 8.15 -1.09 -10.65
N ILE A 190 8.89 -0.38 -11.46
CA ILE A 190 8.46 0.86 -12.12
C ILE A 190 8.43 0.59 -13.62
N HIS A 191 7.27 0.76 -14.23
CA HIS A 191 7.03 0.49 -15.65
C HIS A 191 6.75 1.77 -16.46
N ASN A 192 6.36 1.60 -17.72
CA ASN A 192 6.00 2.67 -18.66
C ASN A 192 7.18 3.62 -18.97
N GLN A 193 8.40 3.12 -18.89
CA GLN A 193 9.61 3.85 -19.28
C GLN A 193 10.09 3.33 -20.64
N PRO A 194 10.44 4.21 -21.58
CA PRO A 194 10.88 3.79 -22.91
C PRO A 194 12.24 3.08 -22.84
N SER A 195 12.44 2.08 -23.72
CA SER A 195 13.69 1.31 -23.85
C SER A 195 14.81 2.14 -24.49
N VAL A 196 15.12 3.28 -23.83
CA VAL A 196 16.18 4.22 -24.24
C VAL A 196 17.05 4.50 -23.03
N ARG A 197 18.38 4.56 -23.21
CA ARG A 197 19.30 4.89 -22.13
C ARG A 197 19.04 6.29 -21.59
N ARG A 198 18.70 6.35 -20.29
CA ARG A 198 18.45 7.61 -19.56
C ARG A 198 19.15 7.57 -18.21
N LYS A 199 19.29 8.76 -17.60
CA LYS A 199 19.68 8.87 -16.19
C LYS A 199 18.43 8.94 -15.34
N PHE A 200 18.42 8.13 -14.28
CA PHE A 200 17.38 8.13 -13.26
C PHE A 200 18.02 8.57 -11.95
N ALA A 201 17.26 9.29 -11.15
CA ALA A 201 17.66 9.76 -9.83
C ALA A 201 16.70 9.22 -8.78
N PHE A 202 17.24 8.85 -7.63
CA PHE A 202 16.47 8.27 -6.54
C PHE A 202 16.85 8.94 -5.24
N THR A 203 15.86 9.36 -4.46
CA THR A 203 16.02 9.93 -3.14
C THR A 203 15.12 9.20 -2.16
N VAL A 204 15.59 8.95 -0.95
CA VAL A 204 14.76 8.39 0.11
C VAL A 204 14.40 9.48 1.09
N ARG A 205 13.13 9.57 1.44
CA ARG A 205 12.58 10.57 2.36
C ARG A 205 11.88 9.89 3.52
N ASP A 206 12.04 10.44 4.74
CA ASP A 206 11.27 10.04 5.90
C ASP A 206 9.99 10.86 6.10
N LYS A 207 9.21 10.54 7.13
CA LYS A 207 8.01 11.29 7.50
C LYS A 207 8.28 12.73 7.98
N TRP A 208 9.51 13.01 8.42
CA TRP A 208 9.95 14.32 8.91
C TRP A 208 10.46 15.24 7.79
N GLN A 209 10.39 14.78 6.53
CA GLN A 209 10.86 15.47 5.32
C GLN A 209 12.39 15.60 5.24
N HIS A 210 13.14 14.69 5.87
CA HIS A 210 14.56 14.56 5.61
C HIS A 210 14.77 13.75 4.34
N TYR A 211 15.69 14.19 3.50
CA TYR A 211 16.02 13.57 2.22
C TYR A 211 17.45 13.03 2.26
N SER A 212 17.64 11.84 1.71
CA SER A 212 18.97 11.29 1.49
C SER A 212 19.71 12.01 0.36
N ASP A 213 20.99 11.75 0.25
CA ASP A 213 21.71 12.03 -0.99
C ASP A 213 21.02 11.32 -2.16
N THR A 214 21.15 11.93 -3.35
CA THR A 214 20.53 11.43 -4.58
C THR A 214 21.41 10.37 -5.22
N LEU A 215 20.91 9.16 -5.38
CA LEU A 215 21.52 8.11 -6.19
C LEU A 215 21.18 8.36 -7.67
N ILE A 216 22.19 8.54 -8.53
CA ILE A 216 22.01 8.69 -9.98
C ILE A 216 22.50 7.44 -10.69
N VAL A 217 21.62 6.82 -11.49
CA VAL A 217 21.90 5.59 -12.24
C VAL A 217 21.58 5.79 -13.70
N GLY A 218 22.49 5.43 -14.59
CA GLY A 218 22.24 5.38 -16.04
C GLY A 218 21.82 3.96 -16.44
N LEU A 219 20.59 3.78 -16.86
CA LEU A 219 20.09 2.47 -17.29
C LEU A 219 19.26 2.56 -18.56
N THR A 220 19.08 1.41 -19.23
CA THR A 220 18.19 1.23 -20.38
C THR A 220 17.14 0.23 -19.97
N PRO A 221 15.85 0.61 -19.85
CA PRO A 221 14.78 -0.35 -19.65
C PRO A 221 14.75 -1.41 -20.74
N VAL A 222 14.44 -2.65 -20.39
CA VAL A 222 14.24 -3.71 -21.39
C VAL A 222 13.00 -3.36 -22.21
N PHE A 223 13.01 -3.63 -23.51
CA PHE A 223 11.88 -3.32 -24.38
C PHE A 223 10.61 -4.04 -23.90
N GLU A 224 9.50 -3.32 -23.94
CA GLU A 224 8.16 -3.82 -23.62
C GLU A 224 7.14 -3.07 -24.45
N GLN A 225 6.14 -3.78 -24.94
CA GLN A 225 4.95 -3.19 -25.55
C GLN A 225 3.70 -3.93 -25.09
N LYS A 226 2.56 -3.26 -25.13
CA LYS A 226 1.26 -3.92 -24.98
C LYS A 226 1.03 -4.81 -26.19
N LEU A 227 0.69 -6.08 -25.98
CA LEU A 227 0.44 -7.01 -27.06
C LEU A 227 -0.83 -6.64 -27.83
N ASP A 228 -0.76 -6.79 -29.16
CA ASP A 228 -1.90 -6.57 -30.04
C ASP A 228 -2.91 -7.73 -29.89
N LYS A 229 -4.09 -7.38 -29.43
CA LYS A 229 -5.19 -8.34 -29.20
C LYS A 229 -5.96 -8.70 -30.46
N SER A 230 -5.71 -8.03 -31.59
CA SER A 230 -6.43 -8.28 -32.85
C SER A 230 -6.17 -9.69 -33.43
N THR A 231 -5.09 -10.34 -33.00
CA THR A 231 -4.73 -11.70 -33.40
C THR A 231 -5.21 -12.76 -32.42
N TRP A 232 -5.76 -12.36 -31.27
CA TRP A 232 -6.18 -13.30 -30.25
C TRP A 232 -7.46 -14.01 -30.66
N ALA A 233 -7.54 -15.28 -30.34
CA ALA A 233 -8.66 -16.14 -30.69
C ALA A 233 -9.07 -17.04 -29.54
N THR A 234 -10.36 -17.30 -29.47
CA THR A 234 -10.93 -18.33 -28.60
C THR A 234 -10.45 -19.70 -29.02
N ILE A 235 -9.96 -20.46 -28.06
CA ILE A 235 -9.66 -21.88 -28.21
C ILE A 235 -10.21 -22.61 -26.99
N THR A 236 -10.97 -23.68 -27.22
CA THR A 236 -11.52 -24.48 -26.13
C THR A 236 -10.85 -25.83 -26.12
N LEU A 237 -10.08 -26.12 -25.11
CA LEU A 237 -9.50 -27.44 -24.88
C LEU A 237 -10.49 -28.30 -24.06
N PRO A 238 -10.37 -29.65 -24.09
CA PRO A 238 -11.32 -30.54 -23.44
C PRO A 238 -11.59 -30.26 -21.97
N ASN A 239 -10.60 -29.75 -21.22
CA ASN A 239 -10.71 -29.41 -19.79
C ASN A 239 -10.90 -27.92 -19.50
N ASP A 240 -11.11 -27.11 -20.53
CA ASP A 240 -11.46 -25.72 -20.30
C ASP A 240 -12.87 -25.60 -19.72
N ALA A 241 -13.04 -24.61 -18.87
CA ALA A 241 -14.30 -24.38 -18.17
C ALA A 241 -15.43 -24.00 -19.14
N GLN A 242 -16.59 -24.57 -18.95
CA GLN A 242 -17.77 -24.22 -19.72
C GLN A 242 -18.18 -22.77 -19.49
N ILE A 243 -18.42 -22.01 -20.55
CA ILE A 243 -18.99 -20.66 -20.46
C ILE A 243 -20.38 -20.71 -19.82
N LEU A 244 -20.67 -19.79 -18.91
CA LEU A 244 -21.90 -19.79 -18.09
C LEU A 244 -23.18 -19.80 -18.92
N ASN A 245 -23.21 -19.14 -20.05
CA ASN A 245 -24.41 -19.08 -20.87
C ASN A 245 -24.08 -19.30 -22.34
N ASN A 246 -24.03 -20.55 -22.74
CA ASN A 246 -23.69 -20.99 -24.10
C ASN A 246 -24.71 -20.57 -25.18
N GLY A 247 -25.46 -19.49 -24.96
CA GLY A 247 -26.50 -19.01 -25.87
C GLY A 247 -26.41 -17.53 -26.24
N GLY A 248 -25.31 -16.85 -25.95
CA GLY A 248 -25.14 -15.46 -26.38
C GLY A 248 -24.65 -14.48 -25.33
N TRP A 249 -24.04 -14.97 -24.26
CA TRP A 249 -23.58 -14.15 -23.13
C TRP A 249 -22.24 -14.67 -22.61
N CYS A 250 -21.45 -13.81 -21.93
CA CYS A 250 -20.24 -14.19 -21.21
C CYS A 250 -19.15 -14.84 -22.06
N TYR A 251 -19.06 -14.48 -23.33
CA TYR A 251 -18.06 -15.02 -24.24
C TYR A 251 -16.63 -14.83 -23.77
N GLU A 252 -15.75 -15.73 -24.16
CA GLU A 252 -14.34 -15.71 -23.82
C GLU A 252 -13.62 -14.45 -24.33
N TYR A 253 -13.95 -14.00 -25.57
CA TYR A 253 -13.36 -12.82 -26.19
C TYR A 253 -13.61 -11.51 -25.40
N TYR A 254 -14.58 -11.47 -24.48
CA TYR A 254 -14.75 -10.35 -23.57
C TYR A 254 -13.53 -10.12 -22.67
N MET A 255 -12.67 -11.13 -22.46
CA MET A 255 -11.42 -10.94 -21.74
C MET A 255 -10.39 -10.08 -22.50
N TRP A 256 -10.62 -9.76 -23.78
CA TRP A 256 -9.66 -8.97 -24.57
C TRP A 256 -10.30 -8.03 -25.60
N ASP A 257 -11.56 -7.68 -25.43
CA ASP A 257 -12.28 -6.78 -26.34
C ASP A 257 -11.93 -5.29 -26.14
N GLY A 258 -11.12 -4.97 -25.14
CA GLY A 258 -10.66 -3.63 -24.81
C GLY A 258 -11.58 -2.88 -23.84
N ASN A 259 -12.63 -3.53 -23.32
CA ASN A 259 -13.55 -2.94 -22.36
C ASN A 259 -13.21 -3.39 -20.93
N GLU A 260 -12.52 -2.54 -20.18
CA GLU A 260 -12.03 -2.87 -18.83
C GLU A 260 -13.16 -2.99 -17.79
N HIS A 261 -14.33 -2.40 -18.03
CA HIS A 261 -15.45 -2.33 -17.08
C HIS A 261 -16.81 -2.58 -17.72
N PRO A 262 -17.00 -3.69 -18.43
CA PRO A 262 -18.21 -3.92 -19.21
C PRO A 262 -19.47 -4.17 -18.36
N GLY A 263 -19.28 -4.72 -17.16
CA GLY A 263 -20.40 -5.23 -16.34
C GLY A 263 -21.02 -6.50 -16.91
N TRP A 264 -22.10 -6.95 -16.26
CA TRP A 264 -22.89 -8.08 -16.74
C TRP A 264 -23.76 -7.67 -17.94
N PRO A 265 -23.85 -8.46 -19.02
CA PRO A 265 -23.25 -9.80 -19.26
C PRO A 265 -21.99 -9.78 -20.16
N GLN A 266 -21.42 -8.62 -20.46
CA GLN A 266 -20.26 -8.47 -21.34
C GLN A 266 -18.93 -8.73 -20.61
N THR A 267 -18.93 -9.64 -19.65
CA THR A 267 -17.76 -10.13 -18.93
C THR A 267 -17.65 -11.63 -19.16
N TYR A 268 -16.43 -12.17 -19.24
CA TYR A 268 -16.24 -13.61 -19.29
C TYR A 268 -16.64 -14.25 -17.97
N PHE A 269 -17.56 -15.22 -18.04
CA PHE A 269 -17.98 -16.03 -16.89
C PHE A 269 -18.04 -17.50 -17.28
N THR A 270 -17.60 -18.36 -16.36
CA THR A 270 -17.74 -19.81 -16.51
C THR A 270 -18.80 -20.37 -15.56
N VAL A 271 -19.26 -21.60 -15.83
CA VAL A 271 -20.19 -22.34 -14.98
C VAL A 271 -19.48 -22.70 -13.68
N GLU A 272 -20.14 -22.47 -12.55
CA GLU A 272 -19.59 -22.75 -11.24
C GLU A 272 -19.39 -24.24 -10.99
N SER A 273 -18.23 -24.59 -10.43
CA SER A 273 -17.92 -25.94 -9.86
C SER A 273 -17.63 -25.81 -8.37
N ALA A 274 -18.14 -26.73 -7.58
CA ALA A 274 -17.86 -26.77 -6.14
C ALA A 274 -16.52 -27.42 -5.78
N THR A 275 -15.92 -28.18 -6.68
CA THR A 275 -14.86 -29.14 -6.32
C THR A 275 -13.58 -29.04 -7.15
N THR A 276 -13.63 -28.39 -8.32
CA THR A 276 -12.52 -28.50 -9.31
C THR A 276 -12.05 -27.13 -9.75
N PRO A 277 -10.74 -26.81 -9.62
CA PRO A 277 -10.12 -25.64 -10.25
C PRO A 277 -10.43 -25.60 -11.75
N GLN A 278 -10.68 -24.41 -12.25
CA GLN A 278 -11.08 -24.20 -13.64
C GLN A 278 -9.97 -23.56 -14.46
N THR A 279 -9.97 -23.86 -15.76
CA THR A 279 -9.02 -23.32 -16.73
C THR A 279 -9.74 -22.60 -17.87
N ALA A 280 -9.05 -21.61 -18.44
CA ALA A 280 -9.43 -20.95 -19.67
C ALA A 280 -8.20 -20.77 -20.54
N THR A 281 -8.28 -21.09 -21.82
CA THR A 281 -7.13 -21.07 -22.75
C THR A 281 -7.36 -20.03 -23.84
N ILE A 282 -6.32 -19.24 -24.17
CA ILE A 282 -6.34 -18.20 -25.20
C ILE A 282 -5.24 -18.49 -26.22
N ASP A 283 -5.55 -18.41 -27.52
CA ASP A 283 -4.57 -18.38 -28.60
C ASP A 283 -4.22 -16.93 -28.91
N LEU A 284 -2.97 -16.53 -28.71
CA LEU A 284 -2.49 -15.17 -28.96
C LEU A 284 -2.16 -14.90 -30.44
N GLY A 285 -2.27 -15.94 -31.30
CA GLY A 285 -1.97 -15.87 -32.74
C GLY A 285 -0.48 -16.02 -33.05
N SER A 286 0.40 -15.56 -32.21
CA SER A 286 1.86 -15.68 -32.31
C SER A 286 2.50 -15.89 -30.93
N ALA A 287 3.76 -16.35 -30.94
CA ALA A 287 4.51 -16.56 -29.71
C ALA A 287 5.12 -15.23 -29.23
N HIS A 288 4.98 -14.93 -27.95
CA HIS A 288 5.47 -13.74 -27.30
C HIS A 288 6.25 -14.07 -26.02
N THR A 289 7.29 -13.29 -25.72
CA THR A 289 7.96 -13.31 -24.43
C THR A 289 7.23 -12.34 -23.50
N PHE A 290 6.63 -12.84 -22.44
CA PHE A 290 5.81 -12.03 -21.54
C PHE A 290 6.66 -11.30 -20.52
N SER A 291 6.30 -10.04 -20.24
CA SER A 291 6.87 -9.22 -19.17
C SER A 291 5.93 -9.08 -17.98
N ARG A 292 4.69 -8.71 -18.22
CA ARG A 292 3.64 -8.53 -17.20
C ARG A 292 2.26 -8.70 -17.81
N PHE A 293 1.27 -8.77 -16.94
CA PHE A 293 -0.14 -8.74 -17.34
C PHE A 293 -0.99 -7.97 -16.33
N LYS A 294 -2.17 -7.55 -16.77
CA LYS A 294 -3.20 -6.91 -15.95
C LYS A 294 -4.52 -7.65 -16.13
N ILE A 295 -5.19 -7.93 -15.02
CA ILE A 295 -6.57 -8.43 -14.99
C ILE A 295 -7.46 -7.34 -14.43
N ASN A 296 -8.47 -6.92 -15.20
CA ASN A 296 -9.57 -6.12 -14.68
C ASN A 296 -10.68 -7.05 -14.21
N PRO A 297 -11.04 -7.02 -12.92
CA PRO A 297 -12.08 -7.88 -12.37
C PRO A 297 -13.47 -7.41 -12.75
N TYR A 298 -14.43 -8.32 -12.68
CA TYR A 298 -15.85 -8.01 -12.77
C TYR A 298 -16.29 -7.17 -11.57
N LEU A 299 -17.06 -6.11 -11.86
CA LEU A 299 -17.73 -5.29 -10.84
C LEU A 299 -19.13 -5.82 -10.56
N GLU A 300 -19.37 -6.32 -9.38
CA GLU A 300 -20.70 -6.76 -8.92
C GLU A 300 -21.56 -5.57 -8.49
N VAL A 301 -22.88 -5.76 -8.53
CA VAL A 301 -23.85 -4.79 -7.99
C VAL A 301 -23.52 -4.43 -6.55
N GLY A 302 -23.53 -3.15 -6.22
CA GLY A 302 -23.13 -2.63 -4.90
C GLY A 302 -21.66 -2.20 -4.82
N ASN A 303 -20.96 -2.13 -5.96
CA ASN A 303 -19.55 -1.73 -6.06
C ASN A 303 -18.57 -2.70 -5.39
N PHE A 304 -18.78 -4.00 -5.55
CA PHE A 304 -17.88 -5.03 -5.02
C PHE A 304 -17.05 -5.66 -6.14
N TYR A 305 -15.73 -5.71 -5.94
CA TYR A 305 -14.77 -6.36 -6.85
C TYR A 305 -14.21 -7.67 -6.27
N TYR A 306 -14.04 -7.75 -4.94
CA TYR A 306 -13.49 -8.95 -4.29
C TYR A 306 -14.61 -9.93 -3.95
N VAL A 307 -15.30 -10.38 -5.01
CA VAL A 307 -16.49 -11.24 -4.97
C VAL A 307 -16.53 -12.18 -6.17
N ARG A 308 -17.50 -13.08 -6.18
CA ARG A 308 -17.80 -13.98 -7.29
C ARG A 308 -16.59 -14.78 -7.74
N GLY A 309 -16.51 -15.06 -9.02
CA GLY A 309 -15.43 -15.79 -9.69
C GLY A 309 -14.19 -14.94 -10.00
N ASN A 310 -14.11 -13.69 -9.52
CA ASN A 310 -12.91 -12.88 -9.68
C ASN A 310 -11.71 -13.62 -9.08
N PRO A 311 -10.58 -13.71 -9.81
CA PRO A 311 -9.42 -14.47 -9.38
C PRO A 311 -8.87 -14.00 -8.04
N LYS A 312 -8.51 -14.95 -7.18
CA LYS A 312 -7.80 -14.70 -5.92
C LYS A 312 -6.42 -15.35 -5.96
N ASP A 313 -6.37 -16.66 -6.14
CA ASP A 313 -5.13 -17.40 -6.38
C ASP A 313 -5.25 -18.09 -7.72
N PHE A 314 -4.25 -17.97 -8.57
CA PHE A 314 -4.27 -18.54 -9.90
C PHE A 314 -2.87 -18.75 -10.46
N GLU A 315 -2.78 -19.57 -11.49
CA GLU A 315 -1.56 -19.84 -12.26
C GLU A 315 -1.77 -19.40 -13.70
N ILE A 316 -0.69 -19.00 -14.35
CA ILE A 316 -0.65 -18.84 -15.81
C ILE A 316 0.35 -19.84 -16.37
N TRP A 317 -0.07 -20.53 -17.41
CA TRP A 317 0.70 -21.54 -18.14
C TRP A 317 0.83 -21.14 -19.59
N GLY A 318 1.96 -21.49 -20.21
CA GLY A 318 2.25 -21.21 -21.62
C GLY A 318 2.54 -22.48 -22.40
N SER A 319 2.12 -22.52 -23.68
CA SER A 319 2.42 -23.60 -24.62
C SER A 319 2.63 -23.04 -26.02
N ASN A 320 3.39 -23.79 -26.86
CA ASN A 320 3.49 -23.55 -28.29
C ASN A 320 2.83 -24.65 -29.11
N SER A 321 2.44 -25.76 -28.47
CA SER A 321 1.85 -26.94 -29.14
C SER A 321 0.96 -27.69 -28.14
N PRO A 322 -0.16 -27.08 -27.66
CA PRO A 322 -1.07 -27.79 -26.79
C PRO A 322 -1.65 -29.00 -27.46
N ASP A 323 -1.79 -30.11 -26.73
CA ASP A 323 -2.49 -31.27 -27.24
C ASP A 323 -4.00 -31.03 -27.28
N LEU A 324 -4.55 -30.83 -28.45
CA LEU A 324 -5.97 -30.59 -28.69
C LEU A 324 -6.82 -31.86 -28.60
N SER A 325 -6.20 -33.03 -28.54
CA SER A 325 -6.86 -34.34 -28.59
C SER A 325 -6.95 -35.02 -27.23
N ASP A 326 -6.19 -34.53 -26.22
CA ASP A 326 -6.21 -35.11 -24.88
C ASP A 326 -7.54 -34.83 -24.22
N PRO A 327 -8.39 -35.83 -23.92
CA PRO A 327 -9.70 -35.65 -23.33
C PRO A 327 -9.63 -35.22 -21.84
N GLU A 328 -8.50 -35.42 -21.17
CA GLU A 328 -8.29 -35.04 -19.77
C GLU A 328 -6.86 -34.50 -19.54
N PRO A 329 -6.46 -33.41 -20.17
CA PRO A 329 -5.13 -32.88 -19.95
C PRO A 329 -4.99 -32.42 -18.49
N ASP A 330 -4.31 -33.23 -17.66
CA ASP A 330 -3.82 -32.76 -16.39
C ASP A 330 -2.66 -31.80 -16.67
N ILE A 331 -2.96 -30.50 -16.66
CA ILE A 331 -1.97 -29.45 -16.91
C ILE A 331 -0.71 -29.58 -16.04
N LEU A 332 -0.83 -30.21 -14.89
CA LEU A 332 0.28 -30.42 -13.96
C LEU A 332 1.26 -31.49 -14.45
N SER A 333 0.81 -32.42 -15.27
CA SER A 333 1.61 -33.52 -15.83
C SER A 333 1.82 -33.43 -17.33
N ASP A 334 1.10 -32.56 -18.05
CA ASP A 334 1.23 -32.36 -19.48
C ASP A 334 2.54 -31.64 -19.83
N PRO A 335 3.49 -32.32 -20.52
CA PRO A 335 4.78 -31.73 -20.86
C PRO A 335 4.70 -30.63 -21.94
N THR A 336 3.56 -30.45 -22.59
CA THR A 336 3.36 -29.38 -23.58
C THR A 336 3.09 -28.02 -22.93
N TRP A 337 2.78 -28.00 -21.65
CA TRP A 337 2.54 -26.78 -20.87
C TRP A 337 3.67 -26.48 -19.89
N THR A 338 4.08 -25.23 -19.84
CA THR A 338 5.06 -24.69 -18.89
C THR A 338 4.37 -23.68 -17.96
N LYS A 339 4.52 -23.86 -16.65
CA LYS A 339 4.02 -22.88 -15.69
C LYS A 339 4.85 -21.59 -15.76
N LEU A 340 4.21 -20.46 -16.04
CA LEU A 340 4.84 -19.15 -16.16
C LEU A 340 4.87 -18.43 -14.81
N GLY A 341 3.91 -18.71 -13.93
CA GLY A 341 3.86 -18.15 -12.59
C GLY A 341 2.63 -18.58 -11.79
N THR A 342 2.70 -18.32 -10.49
CA THR A 342 1.58 -18.42 -9.55
C THR A 342 1.36 -17.04 -8.93
N PHE A 343 0.12 -16.56 -8.94
CA PHE A 343 -0.23 -15.18 -8.62
C PHE A 343 -1.31 -15.14 -7.55
N HIS A 344 -1.26 -14.09 -6.73
CA HIS A 344 -2.21 -13.86 -5.64
C HIS A 344 -2.69 -12.40 -5.67
N VAL A 345 -4.01 -12.20 -5.66
CA VAL A 345 -4.61 -10.87 -5.58
C VAL A 345 -4.66 -10.42 -4.13
N VAL A 346 -3.93 -9.36 -3.82
CA VAL A 346 -3.95 -8.74 -2.49
C VAL A 346 -5.08 -7.72 -2.42
N LYS A 347 -5.97 -7.87 -1.45
CA LYS A 347 -6.95 -6.85 -1.09
C LYS A 347 -6.30 -5.86 -0.12
N PRO A 348 -6.14 -4.57 -0.45
CA PRO A 348 -5.38 -3.61 0.36
C PRO A 348 -5.78 -3.55 1.83
N SER A 349 -7.08 -3.60 2.13
CA SER A 349 -7.57 -3.56 3.51
C SER A 349 -7.43 -4.89 4.26
N GLY A 350 -7.23 -6.00 3.57
CA GLY A 350 -7.30 -7.35 4.16
C GLY A 350 -8.67 -7.75 4.72
N SER A 351 -9.70 -6.90 4.53
CA SER A 351 -11.04 -7.15 5.07
C SER A 351 -11.77 -8.27 4.32
N PRO A 352 -12.80 -8.91 4.90
CA PRO A 352 -13.57 -9.95 4.24
C PRO A 352 -14.18 -9.51 2.90
N SER A 353 -14.59 -10.48 2.06
CA SER A 353 -15.38 -10.23 0.85
C SER A 353 -16.61 -9.36 1.19
N GLN A 354 -17.04 -8.51 0.26
CA GLN A 354 -18.17 -7.57 0.40
C GLN A 354 -18.00 -6.50 1.50
N THR A 355 -16.78 -6.23 1.94
CA THR A 355 -16.47 -5.16 2.91
C THR A 355 -15.32 -4.30 2.38
N GLU A 356 -15.52 -3.70 1.20
CA GLU A 356 -14.47 -2.99 0.49
C GLU A 356 -14.34 -1.54 0.95
N THR A 357 -13.10 -1.12 1.18
CA THR A 357 -12.74 0.29 1.39
C THR A 357 -12.58 1.00 0.04
N SER A 358 -12.50 2.33 0.06
CA SER A 358 -12.20 3.10 -1.17
C SER A 358 -10.83 2.74 -1.76
N ALA A 359 -9.87 2.34 -0.95
CA ALA A 359 -8.56 1.87 -1.42
C ALA A 359 -8.67 0.50 -2.12
N ASP A 360 -9.50 -0.42 -1.61
CA ASP A 360 -9.78 -1.70 -2.26
C ASP A 360 -10.43 -1.48 -3.63
N GLN A 361 -11.45 -0.63 -3.68
CA GLN A 361 -12.17 -0.30 -4.91
C GLN A 361 -11.27 0.36 -5.94
N ALA A 362 -10.42 1.31 -5.52
CA ALA A 362 -9.46 1.96 -6.43
C ALA A 362 -8.44 0.97 -7.00
N SER A 363 -7.90 0.08 -6.15
CA SER A 363 -6.97 -0.97 -6.58
C SER A 363 -7.60 -1.89 -7.63
N ALA A 364 -8.81 -2.36 -7.40
CA ALA A 364 -9.51 -3.26 -8.32
C ALA A 364 -9.99 -2.55 -9.60
N TYR A 365 -10.46 -1.30 -9.49
CA TYR A 365 -10.85 -0.49 -10.65
C TYR A 365 -9.69 -0.26 -11.62
N ASN A 366 -8.48 0.00 -11.10
CA ASN A 366 -7.29 0.17 -11.93
C ASN A 366 -6.81 -1.15 -12.57
N GLY A 367 -7.34 -2.29 -12.11
CA GLY A 367 -6.90 -3.62 -12.51
C GLY A 367 -5.72 -4.13 -11.68
N TRP A 368 -5.64 -5.44 -11.53
CA TRP A 368 -4.57 -6.13 -10.81
C TRP A 368 -3.43 -6.45 -11.76
N GLU A 369 -2.28 -5.85 -11.52
CA GLU A 369 -1.09 -6.00 -12.36
C GLU A 369 -0.07 -6.93 -11.70
N PHE A 370 0.56 -7.79 -12.52
CA PHE A 370 1.52 -8.80 -12.09
C PHE A 370 2.68 -8.90 -13.08
N ASP A 371 3.89 -9.05 -12.56
CA ASP A 371 5.09 -9.29 -13.36
C ASP A 371 5.32 -10.78 -13.56
N PHE A 372 5.70 -11.18 -14.75
CA PHE A 372 6.23 -12.51 -14.99
C PHE A 372 7.70 -12.61 -14.57
N PRO A 373 8.17 -13.80 -14.17
CA PRO A 373 9.60 -14.02 -13.97
C PRO A 373 10.40 -13.68 -15.24
N THR A 374 11.58 -13.12 -15.07
CA THR A 374 12.50 -12.85 -16.19
C THR A 374 13.05 -14.16 -16.78
N GLY A 375 13.35 -14.14 -18.09
CA GLY A 375 13.97 -15.29 -18.77
C GLY A 375 12.99 -16.36 -19.23
N LEU A 376 11.70 -16.05 -19.30
CA LEU A 376 10.72 -16.94 -19.94
C LEU A 376 11.01 -17.10 -21.44
N SER A 377 10.70 -18.27 -21.98
CA SER A 377 10.62 -18.48 -23.44
C SER A 377 9.36 -17.80 -24.00
N ALA A 378 9.32 -17.65 -25.33
CA ALA A 378 8.12 -17.16 -26.00
C ALA A 378 7.05 -18.26 -26.11
N TYR A 379 5.78 -17.90 -25.86
CA TYR A 379 4.62 -18.79 -25.95
C TYR A 379 3.50 -18.16 -26.77
N ARG A 380 2.80 -18.98 -27.57
CA ARG A 380 1.63 -18.57 -28.35
C ARG A 380 0.33 -18.76 -27.57
N TYR A 381 0.22 -19.86 -26.84
CA TYR A 381 -0.98 -20.16 -26.05
C TYR A 381 -0.74 -19.87 -24.60
N ILE A 382 -1.70 -19.23 -23.96
CA ILE A 382 -1.71 -19.07 -22.51
C ILE A 382 -2.94 -19.73 -21.92
N ARG A 383 -2.81 -20.23 -20.70
CA ARG A 383 -3.87 -20.87 -19.95
C ARG A 383 -3.90 -20.31 -18.55
N ILE A 384 -5.04 -19.76 -18.16
CA ILE A 384 -5.31 -19.31 -16.80
C ILE A 384 -5.91 -20.49 -16.04
N ARG A 385 -5.29 -20.89 -14.94
CA ARG A 385 -5.80 -21.90 -14.03
C ARG A 385 -6.13 -21.26 -12.70
N GLN A 386 -7.41 -21.09 -12.40
CA GLN A 386 -7.88 -20.47 -11.16
C GLN A 386 -7.90 -21.50 -10.03
N LEU A 387 -7.10 -21.24 -8.98
CA LEU A 387 -6.97 -22.09 -7.80
C LEU A 387 -7.98 -21.72 -6.70
N SER A 388 -8.32 -20.43 -6.59
CA SER A 388 -9.36 -19.91 -5.71
C SER A 388 -9.96 -18.63 -6.26
N ASN A 389 -11.20 -18.34 -5.87
CA ASN A 389 -11.87 -17.08 -6.13
C ASN A 389 -12.38 -16.45 -4.82
N TRP A 390 -12.95 -15.28 -4.90
CA TRP A 390 -13.45 -14.57 -3.71
C TRP A 390 -14.77 -15.12 -3.16
N GLN A 391 -15.45 -15.99 -3.90
CA GLN A 391 -16.68 -16.66 -3.44
C GLN A 391 -16.41 -17.95 -2.67
N GLY A 392 -15.22 -18.55 -2.84
CA GLY A 392 -14.84 -19.80 -2.20
C GLY A 392 -15.27 -21.06 -2.96
N THR A 393 -15.60 -20.93 -4.25
CA THR A 393 -15.90 -21.99 -5.20
C THR A 393 -14.97 -21.90 -6.42
N TYR A 394 -15.28 -22.60 -7.52
CA TYR A 394 -14.47 -22.56 -8.74
C TYR A 394 -15.32 -22.11 -9.93
N PHE A 395 -15.15 -20.90 -10.35
CA PHE A 395 -15.55 -20.34 -11.63
C PHE A 395 -14.77 -19.07 -11.90
N ILE A 396 -14.60 -18.71 -13.15
CA ILE A 396 -13.76 -17.58 -13.57
C ILE A 396 -14.66 -16.42 -13.98
N CYS A 397 -14.38 -15.22 -13.44
CA CYS A 397 -14.88 -13.96 -13.97
C CYS A 397 -13.68 -13.08 -14.32
N ILE A 398 -13.59 -12.60 -15.55
CA ILE A 398 -12.57 -11.64 -15.99
C ILE A 398 -13.22 -10.67 -16.94
N SER A 399 -13.15 -9.35 -16.63
CA SER A 399 -13.64 -8.30 -17.51
C SER A 399 -12.65 -8.05 -18.64
N GLU A 400 -11.36 -7.92 -18.32
CA GLU A 400 -10.33 -7.69 -19.33
C GLU A 400 -8.99 -8.27 -18.87
N LEU A 401 -8.27 -8.86 -19.81
CA LEU A 401 -6.88 -9.30 -19.68
C LEU A 401 -6.01 -8.50 -20.64
N THR A 402 -4.96 -7.89 -20.12
CA THR A 402 -3.96 -7.21 -20.93
C THR A 402 -2.58 -7.82 -20.68
N LEU A 403 -1.86 -8.13 -21.74
CA LEU A 403 -0.50 -8.68 -21.70
C LEU A 403 0.48 -7.67 -22.27
N TRP A 404 1.68 -7.65 -21.73
CA TRP A 404 2.83 -6.92 -22.25
C TRP A 404 3.99 -7.89 -22.49
N GLY A 405 4.85 -7.52 -23.45
CA GLY A 405 6.03 -8.30 -23.82
C GLY A 405 6.69 -7.77 -25.08
N ASP A 406 7.32 -8.66 -25.83
CA ASP A 406 7.97 -8.40 -27.11
C ASP A 406 7.34 -9.22 -28.26
#